data_517d1fdfbc54a97470cd3f4092fff23a
#
_entry.id   517d1fdfbc54a97470cd3f4092fff23a
#
_cell.length_a   1.000
_cell.length_b   1.000
_cell.length_c   1.000
_cell.angle_alpha   90.00
_cell.angle_beta   90.00
_cell.angle_gamma   90.00
#
_symmetry.space_group_name_H-M   'P 1'
#
loop_
_entity.id
_entity.type
_entity.pdbx_description
1 polymer ?
#
loop_
_entity_poly.entity_id
_entity_poly.type
_entity_poly.pdbx_seq_one_letter_code
_entity_poly.pdbx_strand_id
1 'polypeptide(L)'
;MTITKQLLILLLVEVTLLGGIAHLVIGLSPPLSILFVVVALLGLRTLVVVLTWGFSRFYPVPAIGWREWLPMVGREIAAYLLTFTWLLPFERWLMAPDRLTPSPLPLLLIHGYGCSRGIWRLQRARLEAAGHTVATVTLTPPFGHLDDMVPLLAKRIDEVLAATGASQLVLIGHSMGGLVCRDYLAVAGGDKVARLITLATPHQGSQLATLGLGDNAREMEPGSGWLQRFAAVPLCVPGVSVRTSHDNFVLPQSRQRLDGMEDVELAALGHLSLLYSRRTTALLLTLLSRPQPQMKRA
;
A
#
# COMPACT_ATOMS: atom_id res chain seq x y z
N MET A 1 -11.59 3.11 -15.98
CA MET A 1 -10.17 3.41 -16.36
C MET A 1 -9.27 3.00 -15.21
N THR A 2 -8.13 2.34 -15.48
CA THR A 2 -7.19 1.94 -14.42
C THR A 2 -6.47 3.15 -13.82
N ILE A 3 -6.07 3.07 -12.55
CA ILE A 3 -5.31 4.13 -11.86
C ILE A 3 -4.02 4.49 -12.62
N THR A 4 -3.33 3.51 -13.18
CA THR A 4 -2.11 3.70 -13.98
C THR A 4 -2.34 4.64 -15.17
N LYS A 5 -3.44 4.44 -15.90
CA LYS A 5 -3.81 5.33 -17.03
C LYS A 5 -4.18 6.73 -16.52
N GLN A 6 -4.91 6.83 -15.41
CA GLN A 6 -5.28 8.11 -14.81
C GLN A 6 -4.03 8.90 -14.39
N LEU A 7 -3.08 8.26 -13.72
CA LEU A 7 -1.84 8.88 -13.28
C LEU A 7 -0.93 9.28 -14.45
N LEU A 8 -0.88 8.47 -15.52
CA LEU A 8 -0.12 8.82 -16.71
C LEU A 8 -0.72 10.05 -17.41
N ILE A 9 -2.05 10.09 -17.56
CA ILE A 9 -2.75 11.25 -18.14
C ILE A 9 -2.53 12.49 -17.26
N LEU A 10 -2.69 12.34 -15.93
CA LEU A 10 -2.43 13.44 -14.99
C LEU A 10 -1.01 13.99 -15.15
N LEU A 11 -0.02 13.10 -15.19
CA LEU A 11 1.39 13.49 -15.37
C LEU A 11 1.60 14.23 -16.69
N LEU A 12 1.01 13.78 -17.79
CA LEU A 12 1.08 14.46 -19.09
C LEU A 12 0.41 15.84 -19.05
N VAL A 13 -0.74 15.95 -18.40
CA VAL A 13 -1.43 17.25 -18.21
C VAL A 13 -0.57 18.19 -17.36
N GLU A 14 -0.03 17.72 -16.25
CA GLU A 14 0.86 18.52 -15.39
C GLU A 14 2.08 19.03 -16.17
N VAL A 15 2.77 18.15 -16.91
CA VAL A 15 3.94 18.51 -17.72
C VAL A 15 3.58 19.56 -18.76
N THR A 16 2.45 19.38 -19.46
CA THR A 16 1.99 20.29 -20.51
C THR A 16 1.62 21.66 -19.94
N LEU A 17 0.84 21.69 -18.86
CA LEU A 17 0.44 22.95 -18.20
C LEU A 17 1.62 23.70 -17.62
N LEU A 18 2.47 23.02 -16.86
CA LEU A 18 3.65 23.64 -16.25
C LEU A 18 4.64 24.12 -17.31
N GLY A 19 4.83 23.35 -18.39
CA GLY A 19 5.68 23.73 -19.51
C GLY A 19 5.12 24.94 -20.27
N GLY A 20 3.80 24.96 -20.50
CA GLY A 20 3.11 26.12 -21.09
C GLY A 20 3.24 27.38 -20.24
N ILE A 21 3.03 27.27 -18.92
CA ILE A 21 3.22 28.39 -17.99
C ILE A 21 4.69 28.90 -18.04
N ALA A 22 5.65 27.99 -17.96
CA ALA A 22 7.06 28.33 -17.96
C ALA A 22 7.47 29.05 -19.25
N HIS A 23 7.09 28.53 -20.41
CA HIS A 23 7.52 29.04 -21.71
C HIS A 23 6.70 30.22 -22.20
N LEU A 24 5.35 30.12 -22.16
CA LEU A 24 4.45 31.11 -22.76
C LEU A 24 4.09 32.28 -21.83
N VAL A 25 4.02 32.03 -20.51
CA VAL A 25 3.62 33.06 -19.54
C VAL A 25 4.84 33.71 -18.89
N ILE A 26 5.82 32.91 -18.42
CA ILE A 26 7.00 33.41 -17.73
C ILE A 26 8.11 33.82 -18.75
N GLY A 27 8.07 33.27 -19.98
CA GLY A 27 9.06 33.59 -21.02
C GLY A 27 10.40 32.88 -20.86
N LEU A 28 10.43 31.73 -20.16
CA LEU A 28 11.67 30.97 -19.98
C LEU A 28 12.14 30.32 -21.28
N SER A 29 13.45 30.23 -21.47
CA SER A 29 14.01 29.42 -22.57
C SER A 29 13.66 27.93 -22.41
N PRO A 30 13.66 27.13 -23.50
CA PRO A 30 13.27 25.74 -23.42
C PRO A 30 14.00 24.91 -22.33
N PRO A 31 15.35 25.05 -22.15
CA PRO A 31 16.04 24.34 -21.06
C PRO A 31 15.55 24.73 -19.65
N LEU A 32 15.31 26.05 -19.46
CA LEU A 32 14.81 26.57 -18.19
C LEU A 32 13.35 26.15 -17.94
N SER A 33 12.52 26.03 -18.99
CA SER A 33 11.15 25.52 -18.90
C SER A 33 11.15 24.06 -18.47
N ILE A 34 12.03 23.22 -19.01
CA ILE A 34 12.20 21.83 -18.58
C ILE A 34 12.60 21.76 -17.11
N LEU A 35 13.60 22.54 -16.70
CA LEU A 35 14.02 22.60 -15.30
C LEU A 35 12.87 23.03 -14.38
N PHE A 36 12.11 24.06 -14.77
CA PHE A 36 10.94 24.53 -14.03
C PHE A 36 9.90 23.40 -13.85
N VAL A 37 9.55 22.67 -14.92
CA VAL A 37 8.62 21.54 -14.86
C VAL A 37 9.09 20.49 -13.87
N VAL A 38 10.35 20.09 -13.95
CA VAL A 38 10.93 19.08 -13.05
C VAL A 38 10.84 19.56 -11.60
N VAL A 39 11.29 20.79 -11.32
CA VAL A 39 11.28 21.35 -9.95
C VAL A 39 9.85 21.48 -9.43
N ALA A 40 8.91 21.94 -10.26
CA ALA A 40 7.51 22.09 -9.87
C ALA A 40 6.85 20.73 -9.57
N LEU A 41 7.07 19.72 -10.40
CA LEU A 41 6.55 18.35 -10.15
C LEU A 41 7.12 17.76 -8.86
N LEU A 42 8.43 17.86 -8.64
CA LEU A 42 9.06 17.42 -7.40
C LEU A 42 8.50 18.19 -6.19
N GLY A 43 8.32 19.50 -6.34
CA GLY A 43 7.76 20.36 -5.31
C GLY A 43 6.32 19.98 -4.93
N LEU A 44 5.45 19.78 -5.94
CA LEU A 44 4.05 19.37 -5.70
C LEU A 44 3.97 18.03 -4.96
N ARG A 45 4.75 17.02 -5.34
CA ARG A 45 4.79 15.72 -4.68
C ARG A 45 5.35 15.82 -3.26
N THR A 46 6.41 16.62 -3.08
CA THR A 46 7.00 16.89 -1.75
C THR A 46 6.00 17.60 -0.85
N LEU A 47 5.23 18.56 -1.39
CA LEU A 47 4.21 19.29 -0.64
C LEU A 47 3.16 18.33 -0.05
N VAL A 48 2.69 17.32 -0.79
CA VAL A 48 1.75 16.33 -0.27
C VAL A 48 2.32 15.62 0.95
N VAL A 49 3.59 15.18 0.90
CA VAL A 49 4.24 14.51 2.03
C VAL A 49 4.41 15.46 3.22
N VAL A 50 4.81 16.73 2.97
CA VAL A 50 4.95 17.74 4.02
C VAL A 50 3.60 18.04 4.69
N LEU A 51 2.53 18.16 3.92
CA LEU A 51 1.18 18.39 4.46
C LEU A 51 0.70 17.20 5.29
N THR A 52 0.86 15.96 4.80
CA THR A 52 0.46 14.77 5.58
C THR A 52 1.27 14.64 6.87
N TRP A 53 2.56 14.97 6.86
CA TRP A 53 3.37 15.07 8.08
C TRP A 53 2.90 16.20 9.00
N GLY A 54 2.49 17.35 8.45
CA GLY A 54 1.89 18.44 9.20
C GLY A 54 0.62 17.96 9.93
N PHE A 55 -0.28 17.28 9.22
CA PHE A 55 -1.48 16.67 9.81
C PHE A 55 -1.15 15.63 10.88
N SER A 56 -0.12 14.82 10.70
CA SER A 56 0.27 13.81 11.68
C SER A 56 0.67 14.41 13.03
N ARG A 57 1.08 15.68 13.06
CA ARG A 57 1.48 16.40 14.31
C ARG A 57 0.30 16.74 15.23
N PHE A 58 -0.93 16.66 14.74
CA PHE A 58 -2.11 16.80 15.58
C PHE A 58 -2.42 15.56 16.43
N TYR A 59 -1.66 14.47 16.23
CA TYR A 59 -1.84 13.21 16.94
C TYR A 59 -0.58 12.84 17.74
N PRO A 60 -0.71 12.09 18.85
CA PRO A 60 0.43 11.63 19.62
C PRO A 60 1.32 10.70 18.78
N VAL A 61 2.55 11.12 18.56
CA VAL A 61 3.59 10.30 17.90
C VAL A 61 4.81 10.25 18.82
N PRO A 62 5.52 9.12 18.87
CA PRO A 62 6.78 9.05 19.62
C PRO A 62 7.77 10.12 19.15
N ALA A 63 8.42 10.76 20.11
CA ALA A 63 9.47 11.73 19.80
C ALA A 63 10.68 11.00 19.21
N ILE A 64 11.20 11.52 18.12
CA ILE A 64 12.48 11.08 17.54
C ILE A 64 13.38 12.30 17.34
N GLY A 65 14.69 12.08 17.47
CA GLY A 65 15.68 13.13 17.26
C GLY A 65 15.71 13.59 15.82
N TRP A 66 16.14 14.84 15.58
CA TRP A 66 16.23 15.41 14.23
C TRP A 66 17.12 14.59 13.28
N ARG A 67 18.14 13.90 13.81
CA ARG A 67 19.05 12.99 13.07
C ARG A 67 18.33 11.76 12.49
N GLU A 68 17.26 11.32 13.11
CA GLU A 68 16.42 10.21 12.63
C GLU A 68 15.24 10.74 11.83
N TRP A 69 14.69 11.88 12.23
CA TRP A 69 13.52 12.51 11.60
C TRP A 69 13.81 12.95 10.14
N LEU A 70 14.92 13.66 9.90
CA LEU A 70 15.28 14.14 8.56
C LEU A 70 15.43 12.99 7.54
N PRO A 71 16.21 11.92 7.81
CA PRO A 71 16.28 10.78 6.89
C PRO A 71 14.96 10.04 6.72
N MET A 72 14.10 9.99 7.73
CA MET A 72 12.78 9.38 7.66
C MET A 72 11.88 10.14 6.67
N VAL A 73 11.77 11.45 6.84
CA VAL A 73 10.99 12.31 5.93
C VAL A 73 11.56 12.27 4.51
N GLY A 74 12.88 12.34 4.37
CA GLY A 74 13.54 12.23 3.06
C GLY A 74 13.24 10.91 2.35
N ARG A 75 13.24 9.79 3.09
CA ARG A 75 12.84 8.47 2.54
C ARG A 75 11.37 8.44 2.13
N GLU A 76 10.48 9.06 2.89
CA GLU A 76 9.06 9.12 2.54
C GLU A 76 8.82 9.97 1.29
N ILE A 77 9.46 11.14 1.18
CA ILE A 77 9.43 11.97 -0.04
C ILE A 77 9.94 11.15 -1.23
N ALA A 78 11.09 10.50 -1.10
CA ALA A 78 11.64 9.66 -2.16
C ALA A 78 10.71 8.50 -2.54
N ALA A 79 10.09 7.85 -1.56
CA ALA A 79 9.11 6.79 -1.77
C ALA A 79 7.86 7.30 -2.49
N TYR A 80 7.35 8.46 -2.11
CA TYR A 80 6.19 9.09 -2.76
C TYR A 80 6.50 9.48 -4.21
N LEU A 81 7.65 10.13 -4.45
CA LEU A 81 8.13 10.49 -5.79
C LEU A 81 8.29 9.24 -6.66
N LEU A 82 8.97 8.21 -6.14
CA LEU A 82 9.17 6.94 -6.85
C LEU A 82 7.81 6.31 -7.23
N THR A 83 6.86 6.30 -6.30
CA THR A 83 5.55 5.67 -6.50
C THR A 83 4.73 6.42 -7.53
N PHE A 84 4.43 7.70 -7.29
CA PHE A 84 3.42 8.45 -8.06
C PHE A 84 3.96 9.17 -9.29
N THR A 85 5.28 9.31 -9.42
CA THR A 85 5.88 9.92 -10.62
C THR A 85 6.49 8.86 -11.55
N TRP A 86 6.83 7.68 -11.04
CA TRP A 86 7.56 6.69 -11.82
C TRP A 86 6.89 5.33 -11.86
N LEU A 87 6.74 4.63 -10.72
CA LEU A 87 6.30 3.24 -10.73
C LEU A 87 4.87 3.06 -11.25
N LEU A 88 3.93 3.85 -10.76
CA LEU A 88 2.52 3.70 -11.14
C LEU A 88 2.21 4.20 -12.55
N PRO A 89 2.62 5.41 -12.99
CA PRO A 89 2.35 5.86 -14.36
C PRO A 89 2.95 4.94 -15.41
N PHE A 90 4.12 4.37 -15.14
CA PHE A 90 4.88 3.53 -16.07
C PHE A 90 4.82 2.03 -15.75
N GLU A 91 3.86 1.58 -14.94
CA GLU A 91 3.72 0.19 -14.50
C GLU A 91 3.80 -0.82 -15.64
N ARG A 92 3.09 -0.55 -16.77
CA ARG A 92 3.05 -1.49 -17.91
C ARG A 92 4.42 -1.83 -18.49
N TRP A 93 5.40 -0.94 -18.31
CA TRP A 93 6.78 -1.13 -18.79
C TRP A 93 7.73 -1.57 -17.68
N LEU A 94 7.39 -1.30 -16.43
CA LEU A 94 8.24 -1.55 -15.28
C LEU A 94 7.89 -2.84 -14.54
N MET A 95 6.66 -3.35 -14.69
CA MET A 95 6.15 -4.49 -13.93
C MET A 95 5.87 -5.67 -14.84
N ALA A 96 6.79 -6.64 -14.88
CA ALA A 96 6.61 -7.87 -15.64
C ALA A 96 5.37 -8.67 -15.11
N PRO A 97 4.77 -9.55 -15.94
CA PRO A 97 3.78 -10.52 -15.48
C PRO A 97 4.30 -11.35 -14.29
N ASP A 98 3.38 -11.85 -13.47
CA ASP A 98 3.75 -12.71 -12.35
C ASP A 98 4.20 -14.07 -12.88
N ARG A 99 5.30 -14.59 -12.31
CA ARG A 99 5.82 -15.92 -12.62
C ARG A 99 5.34 -16.89 -11.55
N LEU A 100 4.21 -17.54 -11.83
CA LEU A 100 3.59 -18.48 -10.90
C LEU A 100 4.19 -19.88 -11.12
N THR A 101 5.29 -20.16 -10.46
CA THR A 101 5.90 -21.50 -10.42
C THR A 101 5.26 -22.33 -9.31
N PRO A 102 5.28 -23.68 -9.41
CA PRO A 102 4.83 -24.56 -8.34
C PRO A 102 5.45 -24.14 -6.99
N SER A 103 4.61 -24.01 -5.99
CA SER A 103 5.00 -23.54 -4.65
C SER A 103 4.01 -24.03 -3.63
N PRO A 104 4.46 -24.57 -2.48
CA PRO A 104 3.53 -25.02 -1.43
C PRO A 104 2.81 -23.88 -0.73
N LEU A 105 3.39 -22.67 -0.76
CA LEU A 105 2.85 -21.50 -0.06
C LEU A 105 3.20 -20.20 -0.81
N PRO A 106 2.51 -19.88 -1.92
CA PRO A 106 2.74 -18.66 -2.67
C PRO A 106 2.28 -17.42 -1.88
N LEU A 107 2.82 -16.26 -2.26
CA LEU A 107 2.47 -14.97 -1.69
C LEU A 107 1.58 -14.19 -2.65
N LEU A 108 0.54 -13.53 -2.16
CA LEU A 108 -0.27 -12.60 -2.93
C LEU A 108 -0.19 -11.21 -2.28
N LEU A 109 0.28 -10.21 -3.06
CA LEU A 109 0.50 -8.85 -2.62
C LEU A 109 -0.66 -7.94 -3.07
N ILE A 110 -1.30 -7.25 -2.14
CA ILE A 110 -2.49 -6.42 -2.33
C ILE A 110 -2.16 -4.97 -2.02
N HIS A 111 -2.30 -4.08 -3.02
CA HIS A 111 -1.95 -2.66 -2.91
C HIS A 111 -2.99 -1.83 -2.15
N GLY A 112 -2.58 -0.62 -1.76
CA GLY A 112 -3.42 0.36 -1.08
C GLY A 112 -4.21 1.30 -2.00
N TYR A 113 -4.85 2.29 -1.36
CA TYR A 113 -5.65 3.33 -1.99
C TYR A 113 -4.88 4.11 -3.07
N GLY A 114 -5.53 4.38 -4.20
CA GLY A 114 -4.94 5.15 -5.30
C GLY A 114 -3.71 4.51 -5.93
N CYS A 115 -3.49 3.22 -5.72
CA CYS A 115 -2.33 2.48 -6.21
C CYS A 115 -2.73 1.37 -7.19
N SER A 116 -1.73 0.63 -7.63
CA SER A 116 -1.84 -0.60 -8.42
C SER A 116 -0.73 -1.57 -8.02
N ARG A 117 -0.69 -2.74 -8.65
CA ARG A 117 0.36 -3.74 -8.40
C ARG A 117 1.79 -3.20 -8.56
N GLY A 118 1.96 -2.09 -9.28
CA GLY A 118 3.26 -1.46 -9.53
C GLY A 118 4.02 -1.05 -8.28
N ILE A 119 3.33 -0.72 -7.18
CA ILE A 119 3.98 -0.35 -5.92
C ILE A 119 4.83 -1.50 -5.35
N TRP A 120 4.51 -2.73 -5.71
CA TRP A 120 5.17 -3.93 -5.21
C TRP A 120 6.47 -4.29 -5.95
N ARG A 121 6.83 -3.55 -7.00
CA ARG A 121 7.99 -3.88 -7.85
C ARG A 121 9.25 -4.25 -7.07
N LEU A 122 9.65 -3.42 -6.11
CA LEU A 122 10.89 -3.65 -5.35
C LEU A 122 10.74 -4.78 -4.34
N GLN A 123 9.60 -4.81 -3.62
CA GLN A 123 9.36 -5.83 -2.61
C GLN A 123 9.17 -7.20 -3.25
N ARG A 124 8.43 -7.27 -4.36
CA ARG A 124 8.28 -8.48 -5.15
C ARG A 124 9.63 -9.05 -5.58
N ALA A 125 10.49 -8.22 -6.19
CA ALA A 125 11.80 -8.65 -6.64
C ALA A 125 12.67 -9.21 -5.49
N ARG A 126 12.58 -8.63 -4.30
CA ARG A 126 13.32 -9.11 -3.11
C ARG A 126 12.78 -10.42 -2.57
N LEU A 127 11.45 -10.60 -2.55
CA LEU A 127 10.81 -11.84 -2.11
C LEU A 127 11.07 -12.97 -3.12
N GLU A 128 10.99 -12.68 -4.43
CA GLU A 128 11.35 -13.65 -5.50
C GLU A 128 12.83 -14.04 -5.41
N ALA A 129 13.74 -13.09 -5.16
CA ALA A 129 15.16 -13.38 -4.96
C ALA A 129 15.44 -14.24 -3.71
N ALA A 130 14.53 -14.22 -2.72
CA ALA A 130 14.59 -15.09 -1.55
C ALA A 130 13.92 -16.46 -1.78
N GLY A 131 13.47 -16.77 -3.01
CA GLY A 131 12.91 -18.07 -3.38
C GLY A 131 11.39 -18.19 -3.25
N HIS A 132 10.66 -17.09 -2.98
CA HIS A 132 9.20 -17.14 -2.91
C HIS A 132 8.55 -16.98 -4.28
N THR A 133 7.48 -17.73 -4.52
CA THR A 133 6.56 -17.46 -5.65
C THR A 133 5.62 -16.33 -5.25
N VAL A 134 5.67 -15.21 -6.01
CA VAL A 134 4.97 -13.99 -5.65
C VAL A 134 3.98 -13.59 -6.74
N ALA A 135 2.72 -13.50 -6.37
CA ALA A 135 1.63 -12.94 -7.15
C ALA A 135 1.29 -11.52 -6.71
N THR A 136 0.71 -10.77 -7.62
CA THR A 136 0.21 -9.42 -7.37
C THR A 136 -1.20 -9.27 -7.95
N VAL A 137 -1.96 -8.31 -7.45
CA VAL A 137 -3.30 -7.96 -7.98
C VAL A 137 -3.42 -6.44 -8.13
N THR A 138 -4.17 -5.99 -9.12
CA THR A 138 -4.63 -4.59 -9.20
C THR A 138 -6.13 -4.57 -8.98
N LEU A 139 -6.55 -3.91 -7.89
CA LEU A 139 -7.94 -3.73 -7.52
C LEU A 139 -8.57 -2.61 -8.35
N THR A 140 -9.75 -2.84 -8.89
CA THR A 140 -10.48 -1.89 -9.75
C THR A 140 -11.97 -1.92 -9.42
N PRO A 141 -12.68 -0.78 -9.54
CA PRO A 141 -12.19 0.55 -9.88
C PRO A 141 -11.38 1.19 -8.74
N PRO A 142 -10.43 2.10 -9.03
CA PRO A 142 -9.48 2.59 -8.01
C PRO A 142 -10.12 3.39 -6.87
N PHE A 143 -11.32 3.94 -7.08
CA PHE A 143 -12.04 4.79 -6.11
C PHE A 143 -13.47 4.28 -5.84
N GLY A 144 -13.77 3.03 -6.21
CA GLY A 144 -15.05 2.36 -5.94
C GLY A 144 -15.14 1.79 -4.54
N HIS A 145 -16.24 1.10 -4.26
CA HIS A 145 -16.46 0.43 -2.99
C HIS A 145 -15.42 -0.66 -2.70
N LEU A 146 -15.07 -0.82 -1.43
CA LEU A 146 -14.16 -1.90 -1.00
C LEU A 146 -14.80 -3.28 -1.26
N ASP A 147 -16.10 -3.40 -1.06
CA ASP A 147 -16.84 -4.64 -1.32
C ASP A 147 -16.71 -5.12 -2.78
N ASP A 148 -16.65 -4.19 -3.76
CA ASP A 148 -16.46 -4.52 -5.19
C ASP A 148 -15.06 -5.10 -5.48
N MET A 149 -14.11 -4.87 -4.59
CA MET A 149 -12.73 -5.36 -4.74
C MET A 149 -12.57 -6.81 -4.24
N VAL A 150 -13.46 -7.29 -3.38
CA VAL A 150 -13.40 -8.64 -2.81
C VAL A 150 -13.54 -9.73 -3.88
N PRO A 151 -14.48 -9.68 -4.83
CA PRO A 151 -14.56 -10.67 -5.91
C PRO A 151 -13.29 -10.73 -6.78
N LEU A 152 -12.64 -9.59 -7.01
CA LEU A 152 -11.38 -9.54 -7.77
C LEU A 152 -10.24 -10.22 -7.00
N LEU A 153 -10.16 -9.99 -5.68
CA LEU A 153 -9.21 -10.66 -4.82
C LEU A 153 -9.48 -12.16 -4.76
N ALA A 154 -10.74 -12.59 -4.58
CA ALA A 154 -11.14 -13.99 -4.57
C ALA A 154 -10.74 -14.72 -5.85
N LYS A 155 -11.08 -14.13 -7.01
CA LYS A 155 -10.68 -14.65 -8.32
C LYS A 155 -9.16 -14.79 -8.42
N ARG A 156 -8.40 -13.78 -7.97
CA ARG A 156 -6.94 -13.81 -8.03
C ARG A 156 -6.34 -14.87 -7.12
N ILE A 157 -6.92 -15.10 -5.94
CA ILE A 157 -6.54 -16.19 -5.05
C ILE A 157 -6.68 -17.54 -5.76
N ASP A 158 -7.84 -17.78 -6.39
CA ASP A 158 -8.09 -19.02 -7.12
C ASP A 158 -7.12 -19.25 -8.28
N GLU A 159 -6.84 -18.21 -9.06
CA GLU A 159 -5.85 -18.25 -10.14
C GLU A 159 -4.45 -18.62 -9.62
N VAL A 160 -4.02 -18.02 -8.50
CA VAL A 160 -2.72 -18.28 -7.91
C VAL A 160 -2.62 -19.70 -7.39
N LEU A 161 -3.64 -20.20 -6.66
CA LEU A 161 -3.66 -21.55 -6.14
C LEU A 161 -3.67 -22.59 -7.27
N ALA A 162 -4.48 -22.39 -8.30
CA ALA A 162 -4.53 -23.27 -9.47
C ALA A 162 -3.19 -23.32 -10.20
N ALA A 163 -2.53 -22.16 -10.40
CA ALA A 163 -1.27 -22.08 -11.13
C ALA A 163 -0.08 -22.65 -10.34
N THR A 164 -0.10 -22.58 -9.01
CA THR A 164 1.01 -23.04 -8.15
C THR A 164 0.84 -24.44 -7.60
N GLY A 165 -0.38 -25.00 -7.68
CA GLY A 165 -0.74 -26.30 -7.07
C GLY A 165 -0.85 -26.23 -5.56
N ALA A 166 -0.85 -25.05 -4.95
CA ALA A 166 -0.98 -24.86 -3.51
C ALA A 166 -2.43 -24.97 -3.05
N SER A 167 -2.66 -25.45 -1.82
CA SER A 167 -3.97 -25.39 -1.17
C SER A 167 -4.24 -24.07 -0.46
N GLN A 168 -3.20 -23.37 -0.06
CA GLN A 168 -3.27 -22.10 0.66
C GLN A 168 -2.18 -21.14 0.19
N LEU A 169 -2.39 -19.84 0.42
CA LEU A 169 -1.42 -18.79 0.17
C LEU A 169 -1.31 -17.83 1.37
N VAL A 170 -0.30 -16.96 1.36
CA VAL A 170 -0.18 -15.85 2.31
C VAL A 170 -0.65 -14.57 1.65
N LEU A 171 -1.60 -13.87 2.28
CA LEU A 171 -2.01 -12.52 1.88
C LEU A 171 -1.10 -11.49 2.54
N ILE A 172 -0.57 -10.55 1.75
CA ILE A 172 0.19 -9.41 2.25
C ILE A 172 -0.47 -8.14 1.71
N GLY A 173 -1.22 -7.45 2.58
CA GLY A 173 -1.97 -6.25 2.23
C GLY A 173 -1.28 -4.98 2.73
N HIS A 174 -1.11 -3.99 1.86
CA HIS A 174 -0.65 -2.66 2.26
C HIS A 174 -1.81 -1.69 2.36
N SER A 175 -1.88 -0.93 3.47
CA SER A 175 -2.87 0.13 3.64
C SER A 175 -4.31 -0.39 3.41
N MET A 176 -5.09 0.24 2.54
CA MET A 176 -6.42 -0.22 2.12
C MET A 176 -6.45 -1.71 1.72
N GLY A 177 -5.38 -2.22 1.10
CA GLY A 177 -5.31 -3.62 0.68
C GLY A 177 -5.44 -4.63 1.83
N GLY A 178 -5.02 -4.27 3.04
CA GLY A 178 -5.24 -5.09 4.24
C GLY A 178 -6.71 -5.11 4.68
N LEU A 179 -7.47 -4.04 4.42
CA LEU A 179 -8.92 -4.00 4.67
C LEU A 179 -9.66 -4.92 3.70
N VAL A 180 -9.31 -4.88 2.41
CA VAL A 180 -9.88 -5.79 1.40
C VAL A 180 -9.57 -7.26 1.72
N CYS A 181 -8.36 -7.55 2.25
CA CYS A 181 -8.04 -8.90 2.73
C CYS A 181 -8.91 -9.33 3.91
N ARG A 182 -9.18 -8.42 4.87
CA ARG A 182 -10.08 -8.71 6.00
C ARG A 182 -11.50 -8.99 5.55
N ASP A 183 -11.99 -8.18 4.61
CA ASP A 183 -13.33 -8.35 4.05
C ASP A 183 -13.45 -9.69 3.33
N TYR A 184 -12.47 -10.03 2.49
CA TYR A 184 -12.41 -11.36 1.87
C TYR A 184 -12.48 -12.48 2.90
N LEU A 185 -11.70 -12.40 3.98
CA LEU A 185 -11.69 -13.43 5.04
C LEU A 185 -13.03 -13.51 5.81
N ALA A 186 -13.71 -12.38 6.00
CA ALA A 186 -15.01 -12.33 6.65
C ALA A 186 -16.11 -12.98 5.78
N VAL A 187 -16.03 -12.83 4.45
CA VAL A 187 -17.03 -13.35 3.50
C VAL A 187 -16.74 -14.78 3.08
N ALA A 188 -15.49 -15.09 2.73
CA ALA A 188 -15.08 -16.36 2.13
C ALA A 188 -14.45 -17.36 3.11
N GLY A 189 -14.16 -16.91 4.35
CA GLY A 189 -13.45 -17.73 5.33
C GLY A 189 -11.96 -17.87 5.07
N GLY A 190 -11.29 -18.71 5.87
CA GLY A 190 -9.84 -18.86 5.90
C GLY A 190 -9.27 -20.05 5.14
N ASP A 191 -10.07 -20.89 4.51
CA ASP A 191 -9.63 -22.18 3.97
C ASP A 191 -8.48 -22.07 2.96
N LYS A 192 -8.48 -21.01 2.14
CA LYS A 192 -7.49 -20.74 1.10
C LYS A 192 -6.31 -19.86 1.58
N VAL A 193 -6.35 -19.40 2.84
CA VAL A 193 -5.39 -18.42 3.37
C VAL A 193 -4.70 -18.97 4.61
N ALA A 194 -3.41 -19.17 4.52
CA ALA A 194 -2.60 -19.65 5.63
C ALA A 194 -2.30 -18.59 6.69
N ARG A 195 -2.17 -17.32 6.24
CA ARG A 195 -1.83 -16.17 7.10
C ARG A 195 -2.17 -14.86 6.40
N LEU A 196 -2.56 -13.86 7.18
CA LEU A 196 -2.68 -12.46 6.75
C LEU A 196 -1.55 -11.63 7.37
N ILE A 197 -0.77 -10.93 6.54
CA ILE A 197 0.19 -9.91 7.00
C ILE A 197 -0.29 -8.57 6.45
N THR A 198 -0.49 -7.59 7.33
CA THR A 198 -0.87 -6.24 6.92
C THR A 198 0.29 -5.27 7.15
N LEU A 199 0.49 -4.34 6.22
CA LEU A 199 1.51 -3.30 6.29
C LEU A 199 0.81 -1.95 6.31
N ALA A 200 0.93 -1.21 7.42
CA ALA A 200 0.33 0.12 7.60
C ALA A 200 -1.18 0.19 7.25
N THR A 201 -1.94 -0.85 7.57
CA THR A 201 -3.37 -0.91 7.27
C THR A 201 -4.18 -0.11 8.28
N PRO A 202 -5.09 0.76 7.85
CA PRO A 202 -5.99 1.51 8.74
C PRO A 202 -7.13 0.61 9.23
N HIS A 203 -6.84 -0.35 10.11
CA HIS A 203 -7.83 -1.33 10.60
C HIS A 203 -9.05 -0.70 11.30
N GLN A 204 -8.86 0.51 11.83
CA GLN A 204 -9.90 1.32 12.48
C GLN A 204 -10.15 2.64 11.72
N GLY A 205 -9.78 2.69 10.43
CA GLY A 205 -9.89 3.86 9.57
C GLY A 205 -8.75 4.87 9.76
N SER A 206 -8.82 5.96 8.99
CA SER A 206 -7.89 7.09 9.10
C SER A 206 -8.62 8.41 8.98
N GLN A 207 -8.29 9.38 9.82
CA GLN A 207 -8.82 10.75 9.70
C GLN A 207 -8.45 11.39 8.36
N LEU A 208 -7.31 11.03 7.79
CA LEU A 208 -6.92 11.55 6.48
C LEU A 208 -7.81 11.04 5.34
N ALA A 209 -8.55 9.95 5.55
CA ALA A 209 -9.50 9.43 4.56
C ALA A 209 -10.65 10.41 4.26
N THR A 210 -10.99 11.30 5.20
CA THR A 210 -12.00 12.37 5.00
C THR A 210 -11.63 13.36 3.89
N LEU A 211 -10.35 13.42 3.50
CA LEU A 211 -9.82 14.23 2.39
C LEU A 211 -9.68 13.39 1.10
N GLY A 212 -9.96 12.11 1.16
CA GLY A 212 -9.85 11.19 0.02
C GLY A 212 -11.02 11.30 -0.96
N LEU A 213 -10.83 10.74 -2.14
CA LEU A 213 -11.83 10.69 -3.20
C LEU A 213 -12.43 9.28 -3.30
N GLY A 214 -13.72 9.22 -3.61
CA GLY A 214 -14.43 7.98 -3.91
C GLY A 214 -15.00 7.28 -2.68
N ASP A 215 -15.68 6.17 -2.94
CA ASP A 215 -16.43 5.45 -1.91
C ASP A 215 -15.51 4.74 -0.92
N ASN A 216 -14.44 4.12 -1.41
CA ASN A 216 -13.45 3.48 -0.54
C ASN A 216 -12.76 4.45 0.45
N ALA A 217 -12.61 5.74 0.08
CA ALA A 217 -12.09 6.74 1.03
C ALA A 217 -13.10 6.96 2.17
N ARG A 218 -14.39 7.14 1.86
CA ARG A 218 -15.47 7.27 2.84
C ARG A 218 -15.58 6.03 3.73
N GLU A 219 -15.43 4.85 3.14
CA GLU A 219 -15.46 3.57 3.88
C GLU A 219 -14.27 3.43 4.85
N MET A 220 -13.13 4.07 4.55
CA MET A 220 -11.97 4.14 5.43
C MET A 220 -12.03 5.26 6.47
N GLU A 221 -13.08 6.08 6.50
CA GLU A 221 -13.25 7.07 7.55
C GLU A 221 -13.48 6.38 8.90
N PRO A 222 -12.94 6.95 10.00
CA PRO A 222 -13.16 6.40 11.33
C PRO A 222 -14.65 6.32 11.70
N GLY A 223 -15.08 5.13 12.11
CA GLY A 223 -16.48 4.91 12.48
C GLY A 223 -17.45 4.79 11.30
N SER A 224 -16.94 4.65 10.07
CA SER A 224 -17.78 4.37 8.90
C SER A 224 -18.60 3.09 9.12
N GLY A 225 -19.80 3.03 8.54
CA GLY A 225 -20.63 1.83 8.59
C GLY A 225 -19.94 0.59 8.02
N TRP A 226 -19.05 0.80 7.04
CA TRP A 226 -18.24 -0.28 6.49
C TRP A 226 -17.29 -0.87 7.53
N LEU A 227 -16.51 -0.06 8.23
CA LEU A 227 -15.60 -0.52 9.29
C LEU A 227 -16.32 -1.16 10.46
N GLN A 228 -17.53 -0.64 10.83
CA GLN A 228 -18.31 -1.18 11.93
C GLN A 228 -18.78 -2.62 11.67
N ARG A 229 -19.03 -3.01 10.41
CA ARG A 229 -19.38 -4.39 10.05
C ARG A 229 -18.32 -5.41 10.49
N PHE A 230 -17.05 -5.00 10.53
CA PHE A 230 -15.92 -5.87 10.87
C PHE A 230 -15.45 -5.73 12.32
N ALA A 231 -15.99 -4.77 13.08
CA ALA A 231 -15.55 -4.50 14.45
C ALA A 231 -15.71 -5.73 15.37
N ALA A 232 -16.74 -6.55 15.15
CA ALA A 232 -17.04 -7.74 15.94
C ALA A 232 -16.65 -9.06 15.22
N VAL A 233 -16.11 -9.00 13.99
CA VAL A 233 -15.75 -10.21 13.24
C VAL A 233 -14.30 -10.60 13.57
N PRO A 234 -14.06 -11.70 14.28
CA PRO A 234 -12.72 -12.17 14.59
C PRO A 234 -12.00 -12.59 13.29
N LEU A 235 -10.70 -12.40 13.26
CA LEU A 235 -9.89 -12.89 12.15
C LEU A 235 -9.85 -14.42 12.19
N CYS A 236 -10.25 -15.06 11.10
CA CYS A 236 -10.32 -16.52 10.98
C CYS A 236 -9.01 -17.21 10.59
N VAL A 237 -7.92 -16.45 10.45
CA VAL A 237 -6.56 -16.95 10.15
C VAL A 237 -5.54 -16.25 11.04
N PRO A 238 -4.34 -16.83 11.25
CA PRO A 238 -3.26 -16.13 11.94
C PRO A 238 -2.93 -14.82 11.25
N GLY A 239 -2.86 -13.73 12.01
CA GLY A 239 -2.62 -12.39 11.49
C GLY A 239 -1.45 -11.67 12.13
N VAL A 240 -0.74 -10.87 11.34
CA VAL A 240 0.32 -9.95 11.81
C VAL A 240 0.06 -8.56 11.26
N SER A 241 -0.07 -7.56 12.13
CA SER A 241 -0.16 -6.16 11.76
C SER A 241 1.22 -5.51 11.90
N VAL A 242 1.87 -5.24 10.78
CA VAL A 242 3.12 -4.48 10.72
C VAL A 242 2.79 -3.02 10.56
N ARG A 243 3.11 -2.23 11.56
CA ARG A 243 2.79 -0.81 11.62
C ARG A 243 4.01 0.07 11.80
N THR A 244 3.84 1.36 11.56
CA THR A 244 4.79 2.37 11.98
C THR A 244 4.11 3.45 12.81
N SER A 245 4.70 3.79 13.96
CA SER A 245 4.22 4.89 14.81
C SER A 245 4.47 6.27 14.20
N HIS A 246 5.19 6.33 13.09
CA HIS A 246 5.48 7.55 12.34
C HIS A 246 4.77 7.57 10.97
N ASP A 247 3.67 6.85 10.84
CA ASP A 247 2.84 6.90 9.62
C ASP A 247 2.28 8.31 9.41
N ASN A 248 2.30 8.77 8.17
CA ASN A 248 1.80 10.08 7.80
C ASN A 248 0.47 10.02 7.01
N PHE A 249 -0.08 8.82 6.75
CA PHE A 249 -1.35 8.63 6.07
C PHE A 249 -2.40 7.94 6.93
N VAL A 250 -2.03 7.05 7.85
CA VAL A 250 -2.97 6.45 8.81
C VAL A 250 -2.92 7.24 10.12
N LEU A 251 -3.96 8.02 10.37
CA LEU A 251 -4.04 8.95 11.49
C LEU A 251 -5.32 8.75 12.32
N PRO A 252 -5.21 8.68 13.67
CA PRO A 252 -3.97 8.47 14.42
C PRO A 252 -3.32 7.11 14.12
N GLN A 253 -2.01 7.03 14.30
CA GLN A 253 -1.20 5.86 13.93
C GLN A 253 -1.59 4.57 14.68
N SER A 254 -2.17 4.71 15.88
CA SER A 254 -2.70 3.59 16.66
C SER A 254 -3.80 2.79 15.93
N ARG A 255 -4.48 3.41 14.94
CA ARG A 255 -5.53 2.77 14.14
C ARG A 255 -5.05 1.68 13.19
N GLN A 256 -3.74 1.47 13.10
CA GLN A 256 -3.15 0.33 12.40
C GLN A 256 -3.22 -0.97 13.22
N ARG A 257 -3.56 -0.91 14.52
CA ARG A 257 -3.72 -2.09 15.37
C ARG A 257 -5.06 -2.76 15.13
N LEU A 258 -5.05 -4.09 15.23
CA LEU A 258 -6.24 -4.92 15.23
C LEU A 258 -6.12 -5.98 16.31
N ASP A 259 -7.14 -6.06 17.16
CA ASP A 259 -7.22 -7.10 18.19
C ASP A 259 -7.25 -8.49 17.52
N GLY A 260 -6.54 -9.44 18.11
CA GLY A 260 -6.38 -10.79 17.55
C GLY A 260 -5.25 -10.93 16.51
N MET A 261 -4.56 -9.84 16.14
CA MET A 261 -3.33 -9.88 15.33
C MET A 261 -2.09 -9.63 16.20
N GLU A 262 -0.99 -10.29 15.85
CA GLU A 262 0.34 -9.92 16.38
C GLU A 262 0.67 -8.50 15.94
N ASP A 263 1.00 -7.62 16.89
CA ASP A 263 1.38 -6.22 16.61
C ASP A 263 2.89 -6.08 16.51
N VAL A 264 3.39 -5.76 15.33
CA VAL A 264 4.82 -5.57 15.05
C VAL A 264 5.10 -4.14 14.59
N GLU A 265 5.96 -3.43 15.30
CA GLU A 265 6.32 -2.06 14.97
C GLU A 265 7.65 -1.96 14.23
N LEU A 266 7.66 -1.22 13.11
CA LEU A 266 8.84 -0.76 12.41
C LEU A 266 8.96 0.76 12.56
N ALA A 267 9.58 1.22 13.64
CA ALA A 267 9.76 2.64 13.92
C ALA A 267 10.59 3.38 12.86
N ALA A 268 10.44 4.70 12.81
CA ALA A 268 11.17 5.62 11.94
C ALA A 268 11.02 5.33 10.43
N LEU A 269 9.80 4.96 10.01
CA LEU A 269 9.38 4.83 8.61
C LEU A 269 8.06 5.61 8.43
N GLY A 270 7.84 6.16 7.25
CA GLY A 270 6.54 6.68 6.83
C GLY A 270 5.73 5.60 6.14
N HIS A 271 4.54 5.97 5.68
CA HIS A 271 3.55 5.05 5.10
C HIS A 271 4.04 4.30 3.85
N LEU A 272 4.64 5.02 2.90
CA LEU A 272 5.15 4.44 1.66
C LEU A 272 6.58 3.91 1.82
N SER A 273 7.42 4.60 2.56
CA SER A 273 8.80 4.17 2.77
C SER A 273 8.87 2.84 3.52
N LEU A 274 7.85 2.49 4.29
CA LEU A 274 7.68 1.15 4.86
C LEU A 274 7.75 0.06 3.77
N LEU A 275 7.06 0.25 2.64
CA LEU A 275 7.05 -0.73 1.53
C LEU A 275 8.43 -0.94 0.90
N TYR A 276 9.24 0.11 0.84
CA TYR A 276 10.53 0.07 0.15
C TYR A 276 11.71 -0.23 1.06
N SER A 277 11.46 -0.28 2.38
CA SER A 277 12.48 -0.56 3.39
C SER A 277 13.00 -2.01 3.30
N ARG A 278 14.32 -2.17 3.37
CA ARG A 278 14.95 -3.48 3.56
C ARG A 278 14.60 -4.11 4.91
N ARG A 279 14.29 -3.28 5.92
CA ARG A 279 13.82 -3.75 7.24
C ARG A 279 12.48 -4.47 7.11
N THR A 280 11.56 -3.95 6.28
CA THR A 280 10.28 -4.60 5.98
C THR A 280 10.50 -5.93 5.25
N THR A 281 11.41 -5.97 4.27
CA THR A 281 11.75 -7.23 3.59
C THR A 281 12.27 -8.27 4.58
N ALA A 282 13.23 -7.90 5.43
CA ALA A 282 13.81 -8.81 6.42
C ALA A 282 12.75 -9.32 7.41
N LEU A 283 11.85 -8.43 7.87
CA LEU A 283 10.74 -8.82 8.73
C LEU A 283 9.78 -9.79 8.02
N LEU A 284 9.40 -9.50 6.77
CA LEU A 284 8.52 -10.39 6.00
C LEU A 284 9.15 -11.77 5.86
N LEU A 285 10.42 -11.88 5.51
CA LEU A 285 11.13 -13.16 5.40
C LEU A 285 11.15 -13.91 6.73
N THR A 286 11.36 -13.21 7.85
CA THR A 286 11.27 -13.80 9.20
C THR A 286 9.86 -14.31 9.51
N LEU A 287 8.82 -13.54 9.19
CA LEU A 287 7.44 -13.94 9.40
C LEU A 287 7.03 -15.14 8.53
N LEU A 288 7.52 -15.18 7.29
CA LEU A 288 7.23 -16.25 6.33
C LEU A 288 7.95 -17.57 6.70
N SER A 289 9.11 -17.51 7.36
CA SER A 289 9.83 -18.70 7.83
C SER A 289 9.24 -19.34 9.10
N ARG A 290 8.34 -18.64 9.80
CA ARG A 290 7.70 -19.18 11.01
C ARG A 290 6.76 -20.34 10.68
N PRO A 291 6.76 -21.42 11.47
CA PRO A 291 5.76 -22.47 11.35
C PRO A 291 4.35 -21.89 11.38
N GLN A 292 3.45 -22.48 10.59
CA GLN A 292 2.06 -22.05 10.64
C GLN A 292 1.46 -22.56 11.96
N PRO A 293 0.83 -21.67 12.75
CA PRO A 293 0.06 -22.12 13.90
C PRO A 293 -1.04 -23.05 13.41
N GLN A 294 -1.09 -24.28 13.93
CA GLN A 294 -2.25 -25.15 13.68
C GLN A 294 -3.45 -24.48 14.35
N MET A 295 -4.36 -23.92 13.55
CA MET A 295 -5.64 -23.51 14.10
C MET A 295 -6.38 -24.76 14.54
N LYS A 296 -6.70 -24.84 15.84
CA LYS A 296 -7.67 -25.82 16.32
C LYS A 296 -8.98 -25.55 15.58
N ARG A 297 -9.39 -26.50 14.75
CA ARG A 297 -10.75 -26.47 14.18
C ARG A 297 -11.72 -26.48 15.37
N ALA A 298 -12.52 -25.41 15.48
CA ALA A 298 -13.57 -25.32 16.48
C ALA A 298 -14.73 -26.26 16.11
#